data_0abb23601f9007001919c6b078a753cd
#
_entry.id   0abb23601f9007001919c6b078a753cd
#
_cell.length_a   1.000
_cell.length_b   1.000
_cell.length_c   1.000
_cell.angle_alpha   90.00
_cell.angle_beta   90.00
_cell.angle_gamma   90.00
#
_symmetry.space_group_name_H-M   'P 1'
#
loop_
_entity.id
_entity.type
_entity.pdbx_description
1 polymer ?
#
loop_
_entity_poly.entity_id
_entity_poly.type
_entity_poly.pdbx_seq_one_letter_code
_entity_poly.pdbx_strand_id
1 'polypeptide(L)'
;MEENKKQVSINCSMSGISPAMADLPYPPIQVSERNQNYARLLKFDYCGSVSELSAITQYINNENRLVCEKCSLAKTLLGIAKAEMMHLQKLGELICLLGGNIDFTVKQSNGRVRMWTPAYLTIPNNAHQMILADIEAENAAINQ
;
A
#
# COMPACT_ATOMS: atom_id res chain seq x y z
N MET A 1 -33.74 36.64 -1.73
CA MET A 1 -32.40 36.50 -2.29
C MET A 1 -31.91 35.08 -2.00
N GLU A 2 -31.96 34.19 -2.98
CA GLU A 2 -31.32 32.87 -2.87
C GLU A 2 -29.82 33.11 -2.95
N GLU A 3 -29.11 32.88 -1.86
CA GLU A 3 -27.65 32.80 -1.87
C GLU A 3 -27.26 31.61 -2.78
N ASN A 4 -26.71 31.92 -3.93
CA ASN A 4 -26.15 30.97 -4.87
C ASN A 4 -24.91 30.33 -4.21
N LYS A 5 -25.10 29.27 -3.41
CA LYS A 5 -24.02 28.52 -2.78
C LYS A 5 -23.18 27.91 -3.86
N LYS A 6 -22.06 28.54 -4.16
CA LYS A 6 -21.09 28.03 -5.14
C LYS A 6 -20.61 26.66 -4.65
N GLN A 7 -20.96 25.62 -5.37
CA GLN A 7 -20.54 24.25 -5.06
C GLN A 7 -19.03 24.18 -5.17
N VAL A 8 -18.36 23.77 -4.11
CA VAL A 8 -16.93 23.48 -4.09
C VAL A 8 -16.73 22.01 -4.47
N SER A 9 -15.94 21.75 -5.50
CA SER A 9 -15.66 20.41 -6.00
C SER A 9 -14.18 20.25 -6.37
N ILE A 10 -13.70 19.02 -6.35
CA ILE A 10 -12.35 18.68 -6.81
C ILE A 10 -12.37 18.63 -8.35
N ASN A 11 -11.53 19.45 -8.99
CA ASN A 11 -11.40 19.52 -10.45
C ASN A 11 -10.45 18.43 -11.02
N CYS A 12 -10.44 17.25 -10.41
CA CYS A 12 -9.63 16.13 -10.83
C CYS A 12 -10.50 14.89 -10.87
N SER A 13 -10.75 14.36 -12.06
CA SER A 13 -11.50 13.10 -12.19
C SER A 13 -10.60 11.93 -11.83
N MET A 14 -10.91 11.28 -10.73
CA MET A 14 -10.21 10.09 -10.21
C MET A 14 -10.89 8.78 -10.61
N SER A 15 -11.99 8.83 -11.38
CA SER A 15 -12.68 7.64 -11.88
C SER A 15 -11.90 6.97 -13.01
N GLY A 16 -12.00 5.63 -13.10
CA GLY A 16 -11.41 4.85 -14.19
C GLY A 16 -9.88 4.69 -14.12
N ILE A 17 -9.23 5.05 -13.03
CA ILE A 17 -7.80 4.84 -12.84
C ILE A 17 -7.54 3.34 -12.68
N SER A 18 -6.74 2.76 -13.58
CA SER A 18 -6.32 1.37 -13.53
C SER A 18 -5.15 1.16 -12.55
N PRO A 19 -5.00 -0.04 -11.97
CA PRO A 19 -3.79 -0.39 -11.23
C PRO A 19 -2.54 -0.24 -12.10
N ALA A 20 -1.48 0.34 -11.54
CA ALA A 20 -0.17 0.46 -12.19
C ALA A 20 0.59 -0.86 -12.07
N MET A 21 0.31 -1.80 -12.96
CA MET A 21 0.87 -3.16 -12.94
C MET A 21 1.81 -3.39 -14.12
N ALA A 22 2.80 -4.27 -13.90
CA ALA A 22 3.57 -4.81 -15.03
C ALA A 22 2.65 -5.65 -15.93
N ASP A 23 2.94 -5.63 -17.24
CA ASP A 23 2.19 -6.41 -18.24
C ASP A 23 2.64 -7.89 -18.22
N LEU A 24 2.57 -8.50 -17.04
CA LEU A 24 2.88 -9.91 -16.79
C LEU A 24 1.82 -10.49 -15.84
N PRO A 25 1.41 -11.76 -16.09
CA PRO A 25 0.47 -12.41 -15.18
C PRO A 25 1.13 -12.66 -13.82
N TYR A 26 0.36 -12.52 -12.75
CA TYR A 26 0.81 -13.00 -11.44
C TYR A 26 1.01 -14.52 -11.46
N PRO A 27 2.02 -15.04 -10.73
CA PRO A 27 2.13 -16.48 -10.53
C PRO A 27 0.89 -17.01 -9.81
N PRO A 28 0.53 -18.30 -10.02
CA PRO A 28 -0.57 -18.92 -9.31
C PRO A 28 -0.35 -18.87 -7.79
N ILE A 29 -1.39 -18.54 -7.03
CA ILE A 29 -1.36 -18.59 -5.56
C ILE A 29 -1.63 -20.03 -5.13
N GLN A 30 -0.57 -20.79 -4.91
CA GLN A 30 -0.63 -22.20 -4.50
C GLN A 30 0.59 -22.57 -3.67
N VAL A 31 0.45 -23.51 -2.78
CA VAL A 31 1.52 -24.05 -1.93
C VAL A 31 1.48 -25.57 -1.96
N SER A 32 2.63 -26.22 -1.83
CA SER A 32 2.71 -27.69 -1.74
C SER A 32 2.27 -28.22 -0.39
N GLU A 33 2.51 -27.46 0.69
CA GLU A 33 2.18 -27.81 2.06
C GLU A 33 2.10 -26.57 2.95
N ARG A 34 1.50 -26.72 4.12
CA ARG A 34 1.48 -25.67 5.15
C ARG A 34 2.88 -25.44 5.71
N ASN A 35 3.27 -24.19 5.88
CA ASN A 35 4.56 -23.80 6.44
C ASN A 35 4.45 -22.49 7.25
N GLN A 36 4.39 -22.64 8.56
CA GLN A 36 4.25 -21.52 9.49
C GLN A 36 5.45 -20.56 9.47
N ASN A 37 6.66 -21.06 9.15
CA ASN A 37 7.83 -20.19 9.05
C ASN A 37 7.74 -19.27 7.83
N TYR A 38 7.33 -19.80 6.69
CA TYR A 38 7.10 -18.98 5.50
C TYR A 38 5.94 -18.01 5.71
N ALA A 39 4.83 -18.47 6.29
CA ALA A 39 3.73 -17.58 6.66
C ALA A 39 4.21 -16.41 7.53
N ARG A 40 5.05 -16.68 8.53
CA ARG A 40 5.61 -15.64 9.42
C ARG A 40 6.53 -14.66 8.68
N LEU A 41 7.33 -15.11 7.73
CA LEU A 41 8.18 -14.24 6.91
C LEU A 41 7.34 -13.33 6.04
N LEU A 42 6.36 -13.87 5.31
CA LEU A 42 5.47 -13.10 4.45
C LEU A 42 4.62 -12.07 5.21
N LYS A 43 4.43 -12.24 6.52
CA LYS A 43 3.74 -11.25 7.36
C LYS A 43 4.49 -9.91 7.43
N PHE A 44 5.81 -9.90 7.28
CA PHE A 44 6.57 -8.66 7.23
C PHE A 44 6.28 -7.89 5.94
N ASP A 45 6.20 -8.58 4.80
CA ASP A 45 5.80 -7.96 3.51
C ASP A 45 4.33 -7.55 3.52
N TYR A 46 3.48 -8.31 4.19
CA TYR A 46 2.05 -8.04 4.29
C TYR A 46 1.73 -6.80 5.13
N CYS A 47 2.28 -6.70 6.35
CA CYS A 47 1.92 -5.66 7.32
C CYS A 47 3.06 -5.22 8.25
N GLY A 48 4.31 -5.38 7.87
CA GLY A 48 5.45 -4.81 8.59
C GLY A 48 5.59 -3.31 8.35
N SER A 49 6.69 -2.73 8.81
CA SER A 49 6.99 -1.30 8.59
C SER A 49 7.25 -1.01 7.10
N VAL A 50 7.96 -1.89 6.43
CA VAL A 50 8.12 -1.91 4.97
C VAL A 50 7.21 -3.03 4.45
N SER A 51 6.05 -2.67 3.93
CA SER A 51 5.01 -3.64 3.58
C SER A 51 4.00 -3.08 2.60
N GLU A 52 3.22 -3.97 1.97
CA GLU A 52 2.12 -3.58 1.08
C GLU A 52 1.09 -2.71 1.80
N LEU A 53 0.76 -3.01 3.06
CA LEU A 53 -0.18 -2.20 3.83
C LEU A 53 0.36 -0.78 4.08
N SER A 54 1.64 -0.65 4.39
CA SER A 54 2.29 0.66 4.54
C SER A 54 2.33 1.41 3.21
N ALA A 55 2.68 0.74 2.11
CA ALA A 55 2.72 1.31 0.77
C ALA A 55 1.34 1.83 0.34
N ILE A 56 0.29 1.03 0.43
CA ILE A 56 -1.09 1.43 0.11
C ILE A 56 -1.46 2.71 0.87
N THR A 57 -1.24 2.72 2.17
CA THR A 57 -1.64 3.81 3.05
C THR A 57 -0.83 5.07 2.75
N GLN A 58 0.47 4.93 2.47
CA GLN A 58 1.35 6.02 2.08
C GLN A 58 0.92 6.64 0.75
N TYR A 59 0.68 5.84 -0.28
CA TYR A 59 0.27 6.32 -1.61
C TYR A 59 -1.09 7.00 -1.57
N ILE A 60 -2.08 6.45 -0.86
CA ILE A 60 -3.40 7.07 -0.69
C ILE A 60 -3.30 8.39 0.08
N ASN A 61 -2.47 8.47 1.11
CA ASN A 61 -2.25 9.72 1.84
C ASN A 61 -1.64 10.80 0.94
N ASN A 62 -0.62 10.45 0.16
CA ASN A 62 0.03 11.37 -0.76
C ASN A 62 -0.92 11.80 -1.89
N GLU A 63 -1.67 10.87 -2.47
CA GLU A 63 -2.70 11.14 -3.48
C GLU A 63 -3.74 12.15 -2.98
N ASN A 64 -4.36 11.90 -1.84
CA ASN A 64 -5.37 12.76 -1.24
C ASN A 64 -4.85 14.19 -0.99
N ARG A 65 -3.58 14.33 -0.64
CA ARG A 65 -2.95 15.62 -0.40
C ARG A 65 -2.60 16.39 -1.67
N LEU A 66 -2.49 15.70 -2.82
CA LEU A 66 -2.07 16.27 -4.10
C LEU A 66 -3.22 16.44 -5.09
N VAL A 67 -4.38 15.84 -4.87
CA VAL A 67 -5.48 15.79 -5.84
C VAL A 67 -5.99 17.16 -6.26
N CYS A 68 -5.97 18.15 -5.39
CA CYS A 68 -6.44 19.51 -5.69
C CYS A 68 -5.44 20.35 -6.51
N GLU A 69 -4.14 20.04 -6.44
CA GLU A 69 -3.08 20.86 -7.02
C GLU A 69 -2.32 20.17 -8.15
N LYS A 70 -2.15 18.86 -8.04
CA LYS A 70 -1.33 18.04 -8.93
C LYS A 70 -2.08 16.79 -9.41
N CYS A 71 -3.18 17.02 -10.14
CA CYS A 71 -4.11 15.97 -10.58
C CYS A 71 -3.40 14.80 -11.28
N SER A 72 -2.46 15.07 -12.20
CA SER A 72 -1.75 13.99 -12.92
C SER A 72 -0.95 13.10 -11.97
N LEU A 73 -0.24 13.69 -11.01
CA LEU A 73 0.54 12.98 -10.02
C LEU A 73 -0.38 12.17 -9.08
N ALA A 74 -1.46 12.77 -8.61
CA ALA A 74 -2.45 12.08 -7.79
C ALA A 74 -3.03 10.83 -8.49
N LYS A 75 -3.34 10.92 -9.79
CA LYS A 75 -3.79 9.76 -10.59
C LYS A 75 -2.75 8.65 -10.64
N THR A 76 -1.49 9.00 -10.82
CA THR A 76 -0.38 8.03 -10.82
C THR A 76 -0.28 7.32 -9.47
N LEU A 77 -0.31 8.07 -8.36
CA LEU A 77 -0.24 7.51 -7.01
C LEU A 77 -1.43 6.60 -6.70
N LEU A 78 -2.63 6.96 -7.13
CA LEU A 78 -3.80 6.10 -6.99
C LEU A 78 -3.64 4.79 -7.78
N GLY A 79 -3.09 4.85 -8.98
CA GLY A 79 -2.79 3.66 -9.79
C GLY A 79 -1.82 2.71 -9.07
N ILE A 80 -0.77 3.26 -8.47
CA ILE A 80 0.18 2.47 -7.68
C ILE A 80 -0.51 1.89 -6.43
N ALA A 81 -1.24 2.68 -5.67
CA ALA A 81 -1.97 2.20 -4.49
C ALA A 81 -2.91 1.03 -4.82
N LYS A 82 -3.57 1.06 -5.98
CA LYS A 82 -4.42 -0.04 -6.45
C LYS A 82 -3.62 -1.30 -6.77
N ALA A 83 -2.41 -1.18 -7.33
CA ALA A 83 -1.53 -2.31 -7.55
C ALA A 83 -1.10 -2.94 -6.21
N GLU A 84 -0.71 -2.11 -5.24
CA GLU A 84 -0.31 -2.57 -3.91
C GLU A 84 -1.48 -3.24 -3.15
N MET A 85 -2.72 -2.80 -3.35
CA MET A 85 -3.89 -3.52 -2.80
C MET A 85 -4.02 -4.93 -3.37
N MET A 86 -3.70 -5.14 -4.65
CA MET A 86 -3.70 -6.47 -5.27
C MET A 86 -2.55 -7.33 -4.72
N HIS A 87 -1.37 -6.75 -4.48
CA HIS A 87 -0.25 -7.44 -3.85
C HIS A 87 -0.61 -7.87 -2.43
N LEU A 88 -1.17 -6.97 -1.63
CA LEU A 88 -1.62 -7.27 -0.27
C LEU A 88 -2.63 -8.43 -0.25
N GLN A 89 -3.62 -8.42 -1.16
CA GLN A 89 -4.62 -9.47 -1.28
C GLN A 89 -3.97 -10.82 -1.60
N LYS A 90 -3.02 -10.87 -2.53
CA LYS A 90 -2.33 -12.10 -2.90
C LYS A 90 -1.42 -12.63 -1.80
N LEU A 91 -0.72 -11.76 -1.09
CA LEU A 91 0.05 -12.13 0.10
C LEU A 91 -0.86 -12.71 1.19
N GLY A 92 -2.02 -12.11 1.42
CA GLY A 92 -3.01 -12.62 2.37
C GLY A 92 -3.50 -14.02 2.04
N GLU A 93 -3.82 -14.28 0.76
CA GLU A 93 -4.18 -15.62 0.28
C GLU A 93 -3.05 -16.62 0.52
N LEU A 94 -1.82 -16.26 0.19
CA LEU A 94 -0.65 -17.13 0.35
C LEU A 94 -0.37 -17.45 1.82
N ILE A 95 -0.44 -16.44 2.70
CA ILE A 95 -0.29 -16.62 4.15
C ILE A 95 -1.38 -17.56 4.68
N CYS A 96 -2.62 -17.42 4.23
CA CYS A 96 -3.73 -18.29 4.60
C CYS A 96 -3.46 -19.75 4.19
N LEU A 97 -3.04 -19.97 2.95
CA LEU A 97 -2.73 -21.31 2.45
C LEU A 97 -1.57 -21.96 3.23
N LEU A 98 -0.59 -21.17 3.63
CA LEU A 98 0.51 -21.62 4.49
C LEU A 98 0.09 -21.90 5.94
N GLY A 99 -1.15 -21.56 6.30
CA GLY A 99 -1.72 -21.78 7.64
C GLY A 99 -1.38 -20.67 8.63
N GLY A 100 -0.96 -19.50 8.15
CA GLY A 100 -0.69 -18.32 8.97
C GLY A 100 -1.93 -17.53 9.33
N ASN A 101 -1.80 -16.64 10.31
CA ASN A 101 -2.84 -15.67 10.67
C ASN A 101 -2.74 -14.43 9.76
N ILE A 102 -3.89 -13.97 9.26
CA ILE A 102 -3.99 -12.84 8.32
C ILE A 102 -4.43 -11.53 8.99
N ASP A 103 -4.30 -11.40 10.30
CA ASP A 103 -4.42 -10.12 10.98
C ASP A 103 -3.22 -9.18 10.64
N PHE A 104 -3.32 -7.91 11.04
CA PHE A 104 -2.26 -6.92 10.80
C PHE A 104 -1.22 -6.89 11.91
N THR A 105 -0.75 -8.06 12.34
CA THR A 105 0.33 -8.21 13.32
C THR A 105 1.52 -8.97 12.75
N VAL A 106 2.72 -8.63 13.20
CA VAL A 106 3.94 -9.36 12.92
C VAL A 106 4.57 -9.88 14.20
N LYS A 107 5.07 -11.11 14.18
CA LYS A 107 5.83 -11.69 15.29
C LYS A 107 7.32 -11.56 14.99
N GLN A 108 8.00 -10.76 15.80
CA GLN A 108 9.45 -10.54 15.72
C GLN A 108 10.24 -11.77 16.19
N SER A 109 11.53 -11.84 15.87
CA SER A 109 12.44 -12.92 16.27
C SER A 109 12.54 -13.11 17.78
N ASN A 110 12.41 -12.00 18.54
CA ASN A 110 12.39 -12.03 20.02
C ASN A 110 11.02 -12.45 20.61
N GLY A 111 10.06 -12.88 19.78
CA GLY A 111 8.73 -13.30 20.18
C GLY A 111 7.72 -12.18 20.41
N ARG A 112 8.12 -10.91 20.34
CA ARG A 112 7.21 -9.78 20.49
C ARG A 112 6.28 -9.69 19.28
N VAL A 113 5.00 -9.43 19.53
CA VAL A 113 3.99 -9.17 18.50
C VAL A 113 3.80 -7.66 18.39
N ARG A 114 3.82 -7.16 17.16
CA ARG A 114 3.54 -5.75 16.85
C ARG A 114 2.40 -5.67 15.85
N MET A 115 1.43 -4.83 16.16
CA MET A 115 0.38 -4.44 15.21
C MET A 115 0.92 -3.36 14.27
N TRP A 116 0.45 -3.38 13.02
CA TRP A 116 0.70 -2.29 12.08
C TRP A 116 0.24 -0.95 12.69
N THR A 117 0.96 0.11 12.39
CA THR A 117 0.70 1.44 12.94
C THR A 117 0.92 2.53 11.89
N PRO A 118 0.12 3.61 11.88
CA PRO A 118 0.36 4.78 11.06
C PRO A 118 1.73 5.45 11.29
N ALA A 119 2.40 5.15 12.41
CA ALA A 119 3.76 5.63 12.67
C ALA A 119 4.81 5.12 11.68
N TYR A 120 4.48 4.12 10.87
CA TYR A 120 5.35 3.65 9.77
C TYR A 120 5.33 4.57 8.56
N LEU A 121 4.36 5.49 8.47
CA LEU A 121 4.22 6.39 7.34
C LEU A 121 5.14 7.60 7.46
N THR A 122 5.66 8.05 6.31
CA THR A 122 6.38 9.30 6.18
C THR A 122 5.44 10.37 5.63
N ILE A 123 5.25 11.47 6.36
CA ILE A 123 4.31 12.54 6.00
C ILE A 123 5.07 13.84 5.65
N PRO A 124 5.71 13.94 4.47
CA PRO A 124 6.44 15.13 4.06
C PRO A 124 5.50 16.30 3.74
N ASN A 125 6.05 17.51 3.66
CA ASN A 125 5.27 18.73 3.50
C ASN A 125 5.02 19.13 2.04
N ASN A 126 5.76 18.58 1.08
CA ASN A 126 5.63 18.95 -0.34
C ASN A 126 5.73 17.73 -1.25
N ALA A 127 5.26 17.88 -2.49
CA ALA A 127 5.20 16.80 -3.47
C ALA A 127 6.57 16.17 -3.78
N HIS A 128 7.63 16.97 -3.86
CA HIS A 128 8.97 16.44 -4.15
C HIS A 128 9.44 15.47 -3.04
N GLN A 129 9.30 15.87 -1.78
CA GLN A 129 9.65 15.02 -0.64
C GLN A 129 8.74 13.79 -0.51
N MET A 130 7.46 13.90 -0.89
CA MET A 130 6.54 12.75 -0.94
C MET A 130 7.05 11.70 -1.92
N ILE A 131 7.43 12.10 -3.14
CA ILE A 131 7.93 11.18 -4.16
C ILE A 131 9.29 10.59 -3.77
N LEU A 132 10.18 11.36 -3.16
CA LEU A 132 11.44 10.81 -2.65
C LEU A 132 11.21 9.76 -1.57
N ALA A 133 10.29 10.00 -0.64
CA ALA A 133 9.93 9.04 0.40
C ALA A 133 9.30 7.76 -0.19
N ASP A 134 8.46 7.89 -1.20
CA ASP A 134 7.88 6.75 -1.91
C ASP A 134 8.97 5.91 -2.61
N ILE A 135 9.92 6.54 -3.29
CA ILE A 135 11.06 5.86 -3.93
C ILE A 135 11.95 5.15 -2.89
N GLU A 136 12.21 5.77 -1.76
CA GLU A 136 12.99 5.16 -0.66
C GLU A 136 12.26 3.94 -0.09
N ALA A 137 10.94 4.02 0.07
CA ALA A 137 10.11 2.90 0.54
C ALA A 137 10.13 1.71 -0.44
N GLU A 138 10.01 1.96 -1.75
CA GLU A 138 10.13 0.93 -2.78
C GLU A 138 11.52 0.27 -2.78
N ASN A 139 12.59 1.07 -2.69
CA ASN A 139 13.94 0.52 -2.58
C ASN A 139 14.13 -0.32 -1.32
N ALA A 140 13.52 0.07 -0.20
CA ALA A 140 13.55 -0.71 1.03
C ALA A 140 12.81 -2.05 0.86
N ALA A 141 11.67 -2.05 0.17
CA ALA A 141 10.91 -3.27 -0.12
C ALA A 141 11.69 -4.25 -1.01
N ILE A 142 12.39 -3.75 -2.04
CA ILE A 142 13.25 -4.57 -2.91
C ILE A 142 14.40 -5.25 -2.12
N ASN A 143 14.91 -4.59 -1.08
CA ASN A 143 16.05 -5.06 -0.29
C ASN A 143 15.65 -5.87 0.97
N GLN A 144 14.36 -6.07 1.23
CA GLN A 144 13.85 -6.83 2.37
C GLN A 144 13.94 -8.34 2.14
#